data_c214e9f573d42c1aabbb16befaf9faf7
#
_entry.id   c214e9f573d42c1aabbb16befaf9faf7
#
_cell.length_a   1.000
_cell.length_b   1.000
_cell.length_c   1.000
_cell.angle_alpha   90.00
_cell.angle_beta   90.00
_cell.angle_gamma   90.00
#
_symmetry.space_group_name_H-M   'P 1'
#
loop_
_entity.id
_entity.type
_entity.pdbx_description
1 polymer ?
#
loop_
_entity_poly.entity_id
_entity_poly.type
_entity_poly.pdbx_seq_one_letter_code
_entity_poly.pdbx_strand_id
1 'polypeptide(L)'
;MTNSGPVRDGATHAASAPDQTGAQAPLLKLEDFLPHRLNVLSSLVSQALTRVYGRHGIGIPEWRVLVTLGENGVMTGKAVGAHTHMHKTKVSRAVAQLEQRRFLSRRANRADLRESFLSLTPAGRAVYEELAPSALEFMNKLAEVVAPADRPAFDRAMKQLTKRSAELVAEIESGKI
;
A
#
# COMPACT_ATOMS: atom_id res chain seq x y z
N MET A 1 22.23 -86.64 33.94
CA MET A 1 21.37 -86.10 34.92
C MET A 1 20.93 -84.75 34.42
N THR A 2 19.92 -84.67 33.59
CA THR A 2 18.51 -84.27 33.81
C THR A 2 18.36 -83.05 34.69
N ASN A 3 18.03 -81.90 34.08
CA ASN A 3 16.85 -81.21 34.59
C ASN A 3 16.29 -80.23 33.52
N SER A 4 15.06 -80.49 33.18
CA SER A 4 14.18 -79.72 32.32
C SER A 4 13.53 -78.62 33.17
N GLY A 5 13.43 -77.42 32.72
CA GLY A 5 12.66 -76.34 33.24
C GLY A 5 11.83 -75.64 32.17
N PRO A 6 10.66 -75.15 32.40
CA PRO A 6 9.62 -74.95 31.41
C PRO A 6 9.71 -73.60 30.71
N VAL A 7 9.27 -73.63 29.47
CA VAL A 7 8.97 -72.50 28.60
C VAL A 7 7.89 -71.61 29.24
N ARG A 8 8.13 -70.30 29.28
CA ARG A 8 7.10 -69.28 29.52
C ARG A 8 6.89 -68.45 28.26
N ASP A 9 5.71 -68.57 27.72
CA ASP A 9 5.19 -67.70 26.67
C ASP A 9 5.18 -66.25 27.16
N GLY A 10 5.91 -65.42 26.44
CA GLY A 10 5.90 -63.96 26.61
C GLY A 10 5.06 -63.34 25.50
N ALA A 11 3.85 -62.93 25.83
CA ALA A 11 2.96 -62.22 24.95
C ALA A 11 3.60 -60.89 24.52
N THR A 12 3.84 -60.77 23.21
CA THR A 12 4.31 -59.55 22.59
C THR A 12 3.20 -58.52 22.56
N HIS A 13 3.31 -57.56 23.44
CA HIS A 13 2.41 -56.39 23.48
C HIS A 13 2.86 -55.48 22.33
N ALA A 14 2.13 -55.51 21.21
CA ALA A 14 2.28 -54.57 20.13
C ALA A 14 1.83 -53.19 20.63
N ALA A 15 2.79 -52.34 20.93
CA ALA A 15 2.52 -50.94 21.19
C ALA A 15 2.07 -50.28 19.88
N SER A 16 0.78 -49.96 19.82
CA SER A 16 0.23 -49.10 18.76
C SER A 16 0.92 -47.75 18.81
N ALA A 17 1.64 -47.41 17.76
CA ALA A 17 2.18 -46.06 17.56
C ALA A 17 1.01 -45.05 17.54
N PRO A 18 1.13 -43.91 18.23
CA PRO A 18 0.12 -42.87 18.13
C PRO A 18 0.07 -42.32 16.71
N ASP A 19 -1.12 -42.35 16.11
CA ASP A 19 -1.46 -41.75 14.85
C ASP A 19 -1.22 -40.22 14.95
N GLN A 20 -0.09 -39.75 14.49
CA GLN A 20 0.25 -38.34 14.41
C GLN A 20 -0.32 -37.75 13.11
N THR A 21 -1.63 -37.82 12.93
CA THR A 21 -2.33 -36.96 11.97
C THR A 21 -2.52 -35.55 12.58
N GLY A 22 -1.44 -34.94 13.03
CA GLY A 22 -1.41 -33.53 13.35
C GLY A 22 -1.55 -32.76 12.04
N ALA A 23 -2.72 -32.19 11.78
CA ALA A 23 -2.90 -31.22 10.72
C ALA A 23 -1.85 -30.11 10.94
N GLN A 24 -0.76 -30.14 10.16
CA GLN A 24 0.24 -29.08 10.21
C GLN A 24 -0.47 -27.77 9.85
N ALA A 25 -0.35 -26.78 10.73
CA ALA A 25 -0.87 -25.45 10.44
C ALA A 25 -0.34 -24.99 9.06
N PRO A 26 -1.17 -24.37 8.22
CA PRO A 26 -0.77 -23.97 6.89
C PRO A 26 0.46 -23.06 6.97
N LEU A 27 1.55 -23.47 6.33
CA LEU A 27 2.78 -22.69 6.29
C LEU A 27 2.57 -21.46 5.39
N LEU A 28 2.56 -20.27 6.00
CA LEU A 28 2.49 -19.01 5.26
C LEU A 28 3.86 -18.76 4.61
N LYS A 29 3.94 -18.86 3.29
CA LYS A 29 5.12 -18.45 2.52
C LYS A 29 5.02 -16.97 2.19
N LEU A 30 6.04 -16.20 2.55
CA LEU A 30 6.04 -14.74 2.38
C LEU A 30 5.99 -14.35 0.89
N GLU A 31 6.64 -15.11 0.02
CA GLU A 31 6.65 -14.91 -1.44
C GLU A 31 5.26 -15.06 -2.08
N ASP A 32 4.38 -15.91 -1.49
CA ASP A 32 3.01 -16.15 -1.96
C ASP A 32 2.00 -15.22 -1.28
N PHE A 33 2.43 -14.50 -0.24
CA PHE A 33 1.56 -13.64 0.55
C PHE A 33 1.29 -12.33 -0.17
N LEU A 34 0.08 -12.16 -0.71
CA LEU A 34 -0.32 -11.01 -1.51
C LEU A 34 0.00 -9.65 -0.86
N PRO A 35 -0.26 -9.39 0.45
CA PRO A 35 0.10 -8.13 1.08
C PRO A 35 1.60 -7.84 1.03
N HIS A 36 2.46 -8.84 1.19
CA HIS A 36 3.90 -8.67 1.06
C HIS A 36 4.29 -8.29 -0.37
N ARG A 37 3.78 -8.99 -1.37
CA ARG A 37 4.06 -8.71 -2.80
C ARG A 37 3.66 -7.29 -3.18
N LEU A 38 2.49 -6.82 -2.73
CA LEU A 38 2.04 -5.44 -2.95
C LEU A 38 2.96 -4.43 -2.26
N ASN A 39 3.43 -4.72 -1.04
CA ASN A 39 4.35 -3.85 -0.32
C ASN A 39 5.71 -3.75 -1.01
N VAL A 40 6.27 -4.87 -1.49
CA VAL A 40 7.52 -4.89 -2.26
C VAL A 40 7.37 -4.07 -3.54
N LEU A 41 6.29 -4.29 -4.31
CA LEU A 41 6.02 -3.52 -5.52
C LEU A 41 5.93 -2.02 -5.22
N SER A 42 5.13 -1.64 -4.21
CA SER A 42 4.99 -0.24 -3.78
C SER A 42 6.34 0.38 -3.38
N SER A 43 7.18 -0.37 -2.68
CA SER A 43 8.51 0.10 -2.25
C SER A 43 9.43 0.36 -3.44
N LEU A 44 9.50 -0.57 -4.40
CA LEU A 44 10.33 -0.43 -5.60
C LEU A 44 9.88 0.74 -6.49
N VAL A 45 8.57 0.85 -6.73
CA VAL A 45 7.97 1.97 -7.46
C VAL A 45 8.29 3.30 -6.75
N SER A 46 8.16 3.34 -5.43
CA SER A 46 8.46 4.53 -4.63
C SER A 46 9.94 4.93 -4.71
N GLN A 47 10.87 3.98 -4.67
CA GLN A 47 12.30 4.25 -4.83
C GLN A 47 12.63 4.85 -6.21
N ALA A 48 12.05 4.30 -7.26
CA ALA A 48 12.24 4.82 -8.62
C ALA A 48 11.69 6.25 -8.76
N LEU A 49 10.46 6.49 -8.31
CA LEU A 49 9.80 7.78 -8.38
C LEU A 49 10.49 8.85 -7.52
N THR A 50 11.09 8.47 -6.38
CA THR A 50 11.89 9.41 -5.57
C THR A 50 13.05 10.01 -6.37
N ARG A 51 13.63 9.26 -7.32
CA ARG A 51 14.68 9.79 -8.20
C ARG A 51 14.12 10.75 -9.25
N VAL A 52 12.89 10.55 -9.71
CA VAL A 52 12.20 11.46 -10.64
C VAL A 52 11.91 12.80 -9.98
N TYR A 53 11.33 12.78 -8.76
CA TYR A 53 10.90 14.01 -8.06
C TYR A 53 12.01 14.66 -7.23
N GLY A 54 13.02 13.89 -6.85
CA GLY A 54 14.08 14.32 -5.93
C GLY A 54 14.93 15.49 -6.44
N ARG A 55 15.04 15.67 -7.75
CA ARG A 55 15.73 16.83 -8.37
C ARG A 55 15.11 18.16 -7.94
N HIS A 56 13.81 18.18 -7.68
CA HIS A 56 13.08 19.33 -7.15
C HIS A 56 12.94 19.30 -5.63
N GLY A 57 13.61 18.35 -4.95
CA GLY A 57 13.49 18.13 -3.51
C GLY A 57 12.05 17.82 -3.08
N ILE A 58 11.25 17.22 -3.94
CA ILE A 58 9.86 16.83 -3.71
C ILE A 58 9.87 15.35 -3.38
N GLY A 59 9.24 14.97 -2.26
CA GLY A 59 9.01 13.58 -1.88
C GLY A 59 7.68 13.07 -2.43
N ILE A 60 7.43 11.78 -2.23
CA ILE A 60 6.18 11.14 -2.68
C ILE A 60 4.92 11.77 -2.07
N PRO A 61 4.88 12.11 -0.77
CA PRO A 61 3.72 12.78 -0.20
C PRO A 61 3.44 14.15 -0.83
N GLU A 62 4.48 14.95 -1.05
CA GLU A 62 4.39 16.27 -1.69
C GLU A 62 3.94 16.15 -3.13
N TRP A 63 4.50 15.19 -3.87
CA TRP A 63 4.09 14.89 -5.24
C TRP A 63 2.60 14.52 -5.32
N ARG A 64 2.13 13.64 -4.44
CA ARG A 64 0.70 13.29 -4.39
C ARG A 64 -0.20 14.49 -4.16
N VAL A 65 0.19 15.41 -3.28
CA VAL A 65 -0.55 16.68 -3.07
C VAL A 65 -0.54 17.54 -4.32
N LEU A 66 0.64 17.70 -4.96
CA LEU A 66 0.78 18.49 -6.20
C LEU A 66 -0.12 17.95 -7.33
N VAL A 67 -0.06 16.64 -7.59
CA VAL A 67 -0.90 15.99 -8.62
C VAL A 67 -2.38 16.17 -8.32
N THR A 68 -2.78 15.89 -7.07
CA THR A 68 -4.18 16.01 -6.67
C THR A 68 -4.73 17.42 -6.87
N LEU A 69 -3.96 18.45 -6.50
CA LEU A 69 -4.35 19.85 -6.71
C LEU A 69 -4.20 20.29 -8.17
N GLY A 70 -3.25 19.70 -8.90
CA GLY A 70 -3.09 19.95 -10.33
C GLY A 70 -4.28 19.48 -11.15
N GLU A 71 -4.82 18.33 -10.81
CA GLU A 71 -5.98 17.69 -11.44
C GLU A 71 -7.30 18.32 -11.01
N ASN A 72 -7.51 18.51 -9.71
CA ASN A 72 -8.81 18.85 -9.14
C ASN A 72 -8.95 20.34 -8.76
N GLY A 73 -7.88 21.13 -8.90
CA GLY A 73 -7.88 22.55 -8.56
C GLY A 73 -7.85 22.81 -7.06
N VAL A 74 -8.89 23.49 -6.53
CA VAL A 74 -8.96 23.90 -5.13
C VAL A 74 -9.61 22.81 -4.28
N MET A 75 -8.93 22.34 -3.23
CA MET A 75 -9.43 21.31 -2.33
C MET A 75 -9.11 21.63 -0.86
N THR A 76 -9.83 21.01 0.07
CA THR A 76 -9.43 21.03 1.50
C THR A 76 -8.37 19.96 1.78
N GLY A 77 -7.58 20.11 2.85
CA GLY A 77 -6.63 19.09 3.28
C GLY A 77 -7.29 17.75 3.58
N LYS A 78 -8.53 17.76 4.07
CA LYS A 78 -9.33 16.54 4.28
C LYS A 78 -9.66 15.84 2.96
N ALA A 79 -10.10 16.61 1.96
CA ALA A 79 -10.39 16.07 0.63
C ALA A 79 -9.13 15.50 -0.05
N VAL A 80 -7.97 16.18 0.06
CA VAL A 80 -6.68 15.67 -0.40
C VAL A 80 -6.33 14.35 0.29
N GLY A 81 -6.53 14.26 1.62
CA GLY A 81 -6.28 13.02 2.38
C GLY A 81 -7.14 11.86 1.90
N ALA A 82 -8.43 12.10 1.70
CA ALA A 82 -9.37 11.09 1.17
C ALA A 82 -8.97 10.63 -0.25
N HIS A 83 -8.64 11.57 -1.14
CA HIS A 83 -8.25 11.27 -2.52
C HIS A 83 -6.94 10.48 -2.61
N THR A 84 -5.96 10.80 -1.76
CA THR A 84 -4.62 10.19 -1.78
C THR A 84 -4.48 8.98 -0.86
N HIS A 85 -5.49 8.65 -0.06
CA HIS A 85 -5.41 7.66 1.02
C HIS A 85 -4.26 7.93 2.01
N MET A 86 -3.90 9.22 2.21
CA MET A 86 -2.88 9.61 3.17
C MET A 86 -3.50 10.02 4.52
N HIS A 87 -2.85 9.57 5.59
CA HIS A 87 -3.23 9.99 6.94
C HIS A 87 -3.07 11.51 7.11
N LYS A 88 -3.98 12.15 7.87
CA LYS A 88 -4.03 13.60 8.13
C LYS A 88 -2.65 14.21 8.43
N THR A 89 -1.87 13.57 9.29
CA THR A 89 -0.53 14.05 9.66
C THR A 89 0.42 14.11 8.46
N LYS A 90 0.36 13.10 7.57
CA LYS A 90 1.21 13.04 6.36
C LYS A 90 0.80 14.14 5.37
N VAL A 91 -0.50 14.36 5.17
CA VAL A 91 -1.02 15.46 4.35
C VAL A 91 -0.57 16.81 4.90
N SER A 92 -0.74 17.05 6.22
CA SER A 92 -0.36 18.30 6.85
C SER A 92 1.13 18.62 6.68
N ARG A 93 2.02 17.63 6.83
CA ARG A 93 3.47 17.80 6.64
C ARG A 93 3.80 18.12 5.18
N ALA A 94 3.22 17.38 4.23
CA ALA A 94 3.45 17.62 2.81
C ALA A 94 2.96 19.01 2.39
N VAL A 95 1.78 19.42 2.85
CA VAL A 95 1.24 20.77 2.62
C VAL A 95 2.18 21.84 3.18
N ALA A 96 2.64 21.69 4.44
CA ALA A 96 3.55 22.67 5.05
C ALA A 96 4.86 22.82 4.26
N GLN A 97 5.44 21.71 3.78
CA GLN A 97 6.65 21.75 2.96
C GLN A 97 6.41 22.44 1.60
N LEU A 98 5.29 22.18 0.96
CA LEU A 98 4.94 22.84 -0.31
C LEU A 98 4.62 24.34 -0.12
N GLU A 99 3.99 24.73 1.00
CA GLU A 99 3.79 26.14 1.36
C GLU A 99 5.12 26.87 1.60
N GLN A 100 6.03 26.26 2.37
CA GLN A 100 7.37 26.80 2.62
C GLN A 100 8.13 27.07 1.32
N ARG A 101 7.93 26.23 0.30
CA ARG A 101 8.52 26.38 -1.03
C ARG A 101 7.72 27.30 -1.95
N ARG A 102 6.61 27.84 -1.48
CA ARG A 102 5.69 28.69 -2.25
C ARG A 102 5.08 27.98 -3.47
N PHE A 103 4.99 26.65 -3.45
CA PHE A 103 4.33 25.86 -4.50
C PHE A 103 2.81 25.72 -4.24
N LEU A 104 2.39 25.95 -3.01
CA LEU A 104 1.00 25.86 -2.58
C LEU A 104 0.62 27.12 -1.81
N SER A 105 -0.63 27.55 -2.00
CA SER A 105 -1.25 28.61 -1.23
C SER A 105 -2.43 28.05 -0.43
N ARG A 106 -2.66 28.66 0.75
CA ARG A 106 -3.75 28.32 1.65
C ARG A 106 -4.66 29.52 1.84
N ARG A 107 -5.97 29.29 1.76
CA ARG A 107 -6.99 30.28 2.04
C ARG A 107 -7.95 29.74 3.09
N ALA A 108 -8.28 30.53 4.10
CA ALA A 108 -9.24 30.14 5.12
C ALA A 108 -10.61 29.79 4.50
N ASN A 109 -11.21 28.71 4.99
CA ASN A 109 -12.61 28.40 4.70
C ASN A 109 -13.50 29.22 5.64
N ARG A 110 -14.20 30.23 5.11
CA ARG A 110 -15.08 31.08 5.91
C ARG A 110 -16.30 30.36 6.48
N ALA A 111 -16.68 29.24 5.88
CA ALA A 111 -17.81 28.42 6.35
C ALA A 111 -17.38 27.43 7.47
N ASP A 112 -16.13 27.02 7.50
CA ASP A 112 -15.55 26.19 8.55
C ASP A 112 -14.09 26.59 8.76
N LEU A 113 -13.83 27.37 9.81
CA LEU A 113 -12.49 27.86 10.15
C LEU A 113 -11.50 26.76 10.55
N ARG A 114 -11.96 25.51 10.76
CA ARG A 114 -11.09 24.34 11.03
C ARG A 114 -10.47 23.80 9.75
N GLU A 115 -10.99 24.19 8.59
CA GLU A 115 -10.51 23.78 7.28
C GLU A 115 -9.92 24.96 6.50
N SER A 116 -9.05 24.66 5.57
CA SER A 116 -8.51 25.62 4.63
C SER A 116 -8.56 25.05 3.23
N PHE A 117 -8.84 25.91 2.28
CA PHE A 117 -8.70 25.59 0.87
C PHE A 117 -7.23 25.68 0.44
N LEU A 118 -6.76 24.67 -0.26
CA LEU A 118 -5.42 24.54 -0.80
C LEU A 118 -5.49 24.66 -2.32
N SER A 119 -4.54 25.37 -2.92
CA SER A 119 -4.41 25.48 -4.38
C SER A 119 -2.94 25.60 -4.76
N LEU A 120 -2.59 25.19 -5.99
CA LEU A 120 -1.26 25.44 -6.51
C LEU A 120 -1.08 26.93 -6.78
N THR A 121 0.13 27.43 -6.50
CA THR A 121 0.58 28.72 -7.02
C THR A 121 1.02 28.55 -8.47
N PRO A 122 1.28 29.65 -9.22
CA PRO A 122 1.88 29.55 -10.53
C PRO A 122 3.21 28.76 -10.52
N ALA A 123 4.06 28.94 -9.49
CA ALA A 123 5.30 28.20 -9.33
C ALA A 123 5.05 26.71 -9.08
N GLY A 124 4.06 26.35 -8.23
CA GLY A 124 3.68 24.96 -7.99
C GLY A 124 3.10 24.29 -9.24
N ARG A 125 2.35 25.02 -10.03
CA ARG A 125 1.84 24.53 -11.33
C ARG A 125 2.97 24.29 -12.32
N ALA A 126 3.92 25.17 -12.44
CA ALA A 126 5.08 24.98 -13.31
C ALA A 126 5.88 23.72 -12.93
N VAL A 127 6.11 23.49 -11.63
CA VAL A 127 6.78 22.27 -11.14
C VAL A 127 5.95 21.01 -11.43
N TYR A 128 4.65 21.06 -11.26
CA TYR A 128 3.76 19.95 -11.63
C TYR A 128 3.86 19.62 -13.12
N GLU A 129 3.79 20.65 -13.99
CA GLU A 129 3.84 20.51 -15.45
C GLU A 129 5.21 20.00 -15.93
N GLU A 130 6.30 20.38 -15.26
CA GLU A 130 7.64 19.89 -15.55
C GLU A 130 7.83 18.41 -15.16
N LEU A 131 7.28 17.98 -14.02
CA LEU A 131 7.45 16.63 -13.51
C LEU A 131 6.47 15.61 -14.10
N ALA A 132 5.27 16.04 -14.48
CA ALA A 132 4.22 15.15 -14.95
C ALA A 132 4.62 14.30 -16.18
N PRO A 133 5.32 14.81 -17.20
CA PRO A 133 5.77 13.99 -18.32
C PRO A 133 6.68 12.84 -17.90
N SER A 134 7.65 13.09 -17.03
CA SER A 134 8.56 12.05 -16.52
C SER A 134 7.84 11.00 -15.67
N ALA A 135 6.85 11.40 -14.89
CA ALA A 135 6.02 10.49 -14.13
C ALA A 135 5.15 9.60 -15.04
N LEU A 136 4.59 10.17 -16.12
CA LEU A 136 3.83 9.45 -17.14
C LEU A 136 4.72 8.48 -17.94
N GLU A 137 5.92 8.89 -18.29
CA GLU A 137 6.90 8.01 -18.96
C GLU A 137 7.25 6.81 -18.08
N PHE A 138 7.53 7.06 -16.80
CA PHE A 138 7.77 5.99 -15.83
C PHE A 138 6.57 5.03 -15.72
N MET A 139 5.35 5.57 -15.62
CA MET A 139 4.13 4.77 -15.57
C MET A 139 3.98 3.89 -16.82
N ASN A 140 4.22 4.45 -18.02
CA ASN A 140 4.13 3.72 -19.27
C ASN A 140 5.15 2.56 -19.32
N LYS A 141 6.42 2.82 -18.96
CA LYS A 141 7.47 1.79 -18.88
C LYS A 141 7.11 0.69 -17.87
N LEU A 142 6.56 1.07 -16.71
CA LEU A 142 6.12 0.08 -15.71
C LEU A 142 4.97 -0.78 -16.25
N ALA A 143 4.07 -0.19 -17.03
CA ALA A 143 2.90 -0.89 -17.58
C ALA A 143 3.23 -1.76 -18.81
N GLU A 144 4.41 -1.62 -19.43
CA GLU A 144 4.83 -2.40 -20.62
C GLU A 144 4.86 -3.91 -20.38
N VAL A 145 5.15 -4.32 -19.14
CA VAL A 145 5.18 -5.75 -18.77
C VAL A 145 3.80 -6.40 -18.73
N VAL A 146 2.73 -5.60 -18.75
CA VAL A 146 1.35 -6.07 -18.81
C VAL A 146 0.87 -6.05 -20.26
N ALA A 147 0.55 -7.23 -20.79
CA ALA A 147 0.05 -7.34 -22.17
C ALA A 147 -1.17 -6.40 -22.37
N PRO A 148 -1.28 -5.71 -23.52
CA PRO A 148 -2.37 -4.75 -23.76
C PRO A 148 -3.77 -5.32 -23.50
N ALA A 149 -4.00 -6.59 -23.84
CA ALA A 149 -5.28 -7.28 -23.61
C ALA A 149 -5.61 -7.44 -22.11
N ASP A 150 -4.59 -7.54 -21.24
CA ASP A 150 -4.75 -7.79 -19.81
C ASP A 150 -4.88 -6.49 -18.99
N ARG A 151 -4.48 -5.34 -19.55
CA ARG A 151 -4.50 -4.05 -18.85
C ARG A 151 -5.86 -3.68 -18.26
N PRO A 152 -7.00 -3.87 -18.98
CA PRO A 152 -8.31 -3.58 -18.39
C PRO A 152 -8.66 -4.51 -17.23
N ALA A 153 -8.27 -5.79 -17.30
CA ALA A 153 -8.48 -6.74 -16.20
C ALA A 153 -7.62 -6.40 -14.99
N PHE A 154 -6.36 -6.05 -15.21
CA PHE A 154 -5.44 -5.59 -14.18
C PHE A 154 -5.95 -4.32 -13.47
N ASP A 155 -6.41 -3.31 -14.22
CA ASP A 155 -6.98 -2.08 -13.65
C ASP A 155 -8.21 -2.38 -12.78
N ARG A 156 -9.12 -3.22 -13.28
CA ARG A 156 -10.28 -3.66 -12.47
C ARG A 156 -9.87 -4.37 -11.19
N ALA A 157 -8.89 -5.28 -11.27
CA ALA A 157 -8.39 -6.01 -10.11
C ALA A 157 -7.78 -5.05 -9.07
N MET A 158 -6.96 -4.09 -9.49
CA MET A 158 -6.37 -3.08 -8.62
C MET A 158 -7.44 -2.23 -7.92
N LYS A 159 -8.45 -1.77 -8.66
CA LYS A 159 -9.59 -1.01 -8.09
C LYS A 159 -10.36 -1.82 -7.06
N GLN A 160 -10.65 -3.10 -7.35
CA GLN A 160 -11.37 -4.00 -6.44
C GLN A 160 -10.56 -4.29 -5.18
N LEU A 161 -9.26 -4.56 -5.30
CA LEU A 161 -8.38 -4.77 -4.16
C LEU A 161 -8.30 -3.53 -3.28
N THR A 162 -8.16 -2.35 -3.88
CA THR A 162 -8.14 -1.07 -3.13
C THR A 162 -9.44 -0.85 -2.37
N LYS A 163 -10.59 -1.05 -3.04
CA LYS A 163 -11.91 -0.92 -2.40
C LYS A 163 -12.06 -1.91 -1.24
N ARG A 164 -11.76 -3.19 -1.47
CA ARG A 164 -11.91 -4.23 -0.44
C ARG A 164 -10.97 -4.00 0.75
N SER A 165 -9.75 -3.52 0.49
CA SER A 165 -8.83 -3.18 1.57
C SER A 165 -9.36 -2.04 2.45
N ALA A 166 -9.98 -1.01 1.86
CA ALA A 166 -10.60 0.07 2.63
C ALA A 166 -11.80 -0.41 3.47
N GLU A 167 -12.62 -1.32 2.93
CA GLU A 167 -13.72 -1.95 3.66
C GLU A 167 -13.20 -2.78 4.85
N LEU A 168 -12.16 -3.58 4.64
CA LEU A 168 -11.54 -4.38 5.71
C LEU A 168 -10.97 -3.52 6.84
N VAL A 169 -10.33 -2.38 6.51
CA VAL A 169 -9.86 -1.43 7.51
C VAL A 169 -11.04 -0.92 8.35
N ALA A 170 -12.15 -0.53 7.72
CA ALA A 170 -13.33 -0.05 8.44
C ALA A 170 -14.01 -1.16 9.28
N GLU A 171 -14.02 -2.42 8.79
CA GLU A 171 -14.53 -3.57 9.53
C GLU A 171 -13.70 -3.83 10.80
N ILE A 172 -12.35 -3.79 10.70
CA ILE A 172 -11.43 -3.94 11.84
C ILE A 172 -11.62 -2.81 12.84
N GLU A 173 -11.65 -1.54 12.37
CA GLU A 173 -11.84 -0.37 13.25
C GLU A 173 -13.20 -0.39 13.98
N SER A 174 -14.22 -1.01 13.38
CA SER A 174 -15.54 -1.18 14.00
C SER A 174 -15.67 -2.44 14.88
N GLY A 175 -14.61 -3.24 15.01
CA GLY A 175 -14.60 -4.47 15.81
C GLY A 175 -15.44 -5.61 15.23
N LYS A 176 -15.66 -5.62 13.92
CA LYS A 176 -16.40 -6.71 13.23
C LYS A 176 -15.50 -7.89 12.85
N ILE A 177 -14.19 -7.67 12.84
CA ILE A 177 -13.15 -8.69 12.61
C ILE A 177 -12.09 -8.52 13.68
#